data_3166c109b87888f7bd67e0d6638867c6
#
_entry.id   3166c109b87888f7bd67e0d6638867c6
#
_cell.length_a   1.000
_cell.length_b   1.000
_cell.length_c   1.000
_cell.angle_alpha   90.00
_cell.angle_beta   90.00
_cell.angle_gamma   90.00
#
_symmetry.space_group_name_H-M   'P 1'
#
loop_
_entity.id
_entity.type
_entity.pdbx_description
1 polymer ?
#
loop_
_entity_poly.entity_id
_entity_poly.type
_entity_poly.pdbx_seq_one_letter_code
_entity_poly.pdbx_strand_id
1 'polypeptide(L)'
;GTIGTTISSIVIVVPRRRIMVARGEEGSSRSRIDKRRNLGPLRHTSYMSNESTANQILRSVRDSGTHYATSLPMIASENILSPLVARAVASDLHGRYAEGLPGKRYYQGCDDFDTIESTGIESAKRVFNCNFVNIQSISGTVSNIAALKALSKPGDSITAVSTADGGHISHANMGAVGVRGLDLHTYAWNEDRMEPDVDRSAEMIREVEPSVALFGQSVFLF
;
A
#
# COMPACT_ATOMS: atom_id res chain seq x y z
N GLY A 1 2.57 18.28 21.53
CA GLY A 1 1.52 17.85 20.65
C GLY A 1 1.90 16.51 20.04
N THR A 2 1.22 15.43 20.42
CA THR A 2 1.45 14.06 19.97
C THR A 2 1.01 13.98 18.51
N ILE A 3 1.93 13.76 17.60
CA ILE A 3 1.62 13.48 16.19
C ILE A 3 1.15 12.02 16.15
N GLY A 4 -0.17 11.84 16.07
CA GLY A 4 -0.78 10.53 15.85
C GLY A 4 -0.49 10.07 14.42
N THR A 5 0.55 9.27 14.23
CA THR A 5 0.80 8.60 12.95
C THR A 5 -0.08 7.36 12.91
N THR A 6 -1.16 7.42 12.13
CA THR A 6 -1.99 6.24 11.86
C THR A 6 -1.17 5.28 10.99
N ILE A 7 -0.67 4.20 11.58
CA ILE A 7 0.01 3.13 10.85
C ILE A 7 -1.09 2.29 10.18
N SER A 8 -1.28 2.46 8.89
CA SER A 8 -2.33 1.78 8.12
C SER A 8 -2.13 0.27 7.98
N SER A 9 -0.98 -0.30 8.35
CA SER A 9 -0.74 -1.75 8.25
C SER A 9 0.48 -2.15 9.08
N ILE A 10 0.28 -3.09 9.99
CA ILE A 10 1.36 -3.81 10.68
C ILE A 10 1.38 -5.22 10.10
N VAL A 11 2.50 -5.63 9.52
CA VAL A 11 2.72 -7.00 9.09
C VAL A 11 3.41 -7.75 10.23
N ILE A 12 2.70 -8.68 10.86
CA ILE A 12 3.28 -9.59 11.85
C ILE A 12 3.56 -10.92 11.14
N VAL A 13 4.80 -11.33 11.13
CA VAL A 13 5.25 -12.58 10.50
C VAL A 13 5.39 -13.66 11.55
N VAL A 14 4.71 -14.78 11.34
CA VAL A 14 4.91 -16.00 12.12
C VAL A 14 5.83 -16.93 11.32
N PRO A 15 7.08 -17.19 11.75
CA PRO A 15 7.98 -18.05 11.00
C PRO A 15 7.51 -19.51 11.02
N ARG A 16 7.33 -20.09 9.83
CA ARG A 16 7.07 -21.53 9.67
C ARG A 16 8.31 -22.37 10.03
N ARG A 17 8.15 -23.38 10.88
CA ARG A 17 9.03 -24.55 10.88
C ARG A 17 8.66 -25.42 9.67
N ARG A 18 9.68 -25.83 8.89
CA ARG A 18 9.51 -26.64 7.68
C ARG A 18 8.67 -27.89 7.94
N ILE A 19 7.58 -28.05 7.19
CA ILE A 19 6.91 -29.33 6.98
C ILE A 19 6.88 -29.56 5.46
N MET A 20 7.46 -30.67 5.00
CA MET A 20 7.36 -31.12 3.62
C MET A 20 6.02 -31.82 3.43
N VAL A 21 5.24 -31.42 2.43
CA VAL A 21 4.12 -32.24 1.91
C VAL A 21 4.10 -32.17 0.38
N ALA A 22 3.82 -33.33 -0.19
CA ALA A 22 3.91 -33.66 -1.60
C ALA A 22 2.76 -33.10 -2.47
N ARG A 23 3.01 -33.11 -3.79
CA ARG A 23 2.21 -32.67 -4.92
C ARG A 23 0.85 -33.37 -5.09
N GLY A 24 -0.12 -32.63 -5.62
CA GLY A 24 -1.34 -33.13 -6.27
C GLY A 24 -1.82 -32.17 -7.38
N GLU A 25 -2.29 -32.75 -8.47
CA GLU A 25 -2.38 -32.22 -9.83
C GLU A 25 -3.57 -31.29 -10.16
N GLU A 26 -3.46 -30.67 -11.31
CA GLU A 26 -4.22 -29.78 -12.17
C GLU A 26 -5.75 -29.86 -12.21
N GLY A 27 -6.34 -28.68 -12.41
CA GLY A 27 -7.72 -28.52 -12.91
C GLY A 27 -7.94 -27.17 -13.61
N SER A 28 -7.92 -27.21 -14.95
CA SER A 28 -8.11 -26.06 -15.85
C SER A 28 -9.59 -25.64 -15.94
N SER A 29 -9.90 -24.36 -15.83
CA SER A 29 -11.10 -23.79 -16.45
C SER A 29 -10.83 -22.38 -17.01
N ARG A 30 -10.86 -22.28 -18.33
CA ARG A 30 -10.76 -21.02 -19.08
C ARG A 30 -12.15 -20.38 -19.19
N SER A 31 -12.36 -19.19 -18.67
CA SER A 31 -13.50 -18.34 -19.02
C SER A 31 -13.14 -17.37 -20.14
N ARG A 32 -13.97 -17.37 -21.20
CA ARG A 32 -13.84 -16.46 -22.36
C ARG A 32 -14.29 -15.06 -21.97
N ILE A 33 -13.43 -14.08 -22.18
CA ILE A 33 -13.78 -12.65 -22.12
C ILE A 33 -14.32 -12.22 -23.50
N ASP A 34 -15.58 -11.79 -23.51
CA ASP A 34 -16.23 -11.23 -24.70
C ASP A 34 -15.70 -9.81 -24.97
N LYS A 35 -15.00 -9.67 -26.09
CA LYS A 35 -14.46 -8.39 -26.58
C LYS A 35 -15.41 -7.80 -27.62
N ARG A 36 -16.39 -7.00 -27.25
CA ARG A 36 -16.99 -5.98 -28.13
C ARG A 36 -17.62 -4.85 -27.33
N ARG A 37 -16.84 -3.85 -26.92
CA ARG A 37 -17.39 -2.52 -26.69
C ARG A 37 -17.05 -1.64 -27.88
N ASN A 38 -18.08 -1.25 -28.63
CA ASN A 38 -18.03 -0.26 -29.69
C ASN A 38 -17.58 1.08 -29.08
N LEU A 39 -16.37 1.49 -29.39
CA LEU A 39 -15.90 2.86 -29.15
C LEU A 39 -16.51 3.71 -30.28
N GLY A 40 -17.50 4.52 -29.95
CA GLY A 40 -18.04 5.52 -30.86
C GLY A 40 -16.96 6.50 -31.32
N PRO A 41 -17.20 7.28 -32.40
CA PRO A 41 -16.18 8.16 -32.97
C PRO A 41 -15.69 9.16 -31.95
N LEU A 42 -14.36 9.23 -31.78
CA LEU A 42 -13.69 10.24 -30.98
C LEU A 42 -14.11 11.62 -31.51
N ARG A 43 -14.92 12.34 -30.73
CA ARG A 43 -15.21 13.75 -31.02
C ARG A 43 -13.86 14.48 -31.01
N HIS A 44 -13.56 15.17 -32.11
CA HIS A 44 -12.48 16.15 -32.16
C HIS A 44 -12.68 17.16 -31.04
N THR A 45 -12.04 16.94 -29.89
CA THR A 45 -11.85 17.96 -28.89
C THR A 45 -10.92 19.00 -29.50
N SER A 46 -11.42 20.21 -29.71
CA SER A 46 -10.62 21.38 -30.09
C SER A 46 -9.40 21.42 -29.17
N TYR A 47 -8.20 21.45 -29.77
CA TYR A 47 -6.94 21.64 -29.05
C TYR A 47 -7.03 22.93 -28.24
N MET A 48 -7.32 22.81 -26.94
CA MET A 48 -7.16 23.92 -26.01
C MET A 48 -5.66 24.26 -26.00
N SER A 49 -5.30 25.54 -26.08
CA SER A 49 -3.90 25.94 -26.01
C SER A 49 -3.28 25.40 -24.72
N ASN A 50 -2.02 24.98 -24.73
CA ASN A 50 -1.31 24.44 -23.56
C ASN A 50 -1.40 25.38 -22.35
N GLU A 51 -1.41 26.68 -22.58
CA GLU A 51 -1.59 27.72 -21.56
C GLU A 51 -2.98 27.65 -20.90
N SER A 52 -4.03 27.41 -21.67
CA SER A 52 -5.40 27.24 -21.15
C SER A 52 -5.51 26.00 -20.25
N THR A 53 -4.90 24.89 -20.64
CA THR A 53 -4.89 23.64 -19.87
C THR A 53 -4.11 23.80 -18.58
N ALA A 54 -2.92 24.38 -18.62
CA ALA A 54 -2.11 24.63 -17.43
C ALA A 54 -2.84 25.53 -16.42
N ASN A 55 -3.46 26.62 -16.92
CA ASN A 55 -4.23 27.53 -16.07
C ASN A 55 -5.47 26.86 -15.45
N GLN A 56 -6.13 25.95 -16.18
CA GLN A 56 -7.23 25.16 -15.66
C GLN A 56 -6.77 24.26 -14.50
N ILE A 57 -5.65 23.54 -14.67
CA ILE A 57 -5.07 22.67 -13.63
C ILE A 57 -4.71 23.50 -12.40
N LEU A 58 -3.99 24.61 -12.57
CA LEU A 58 -3.58 25.48 -11.46
C LEU A 58 -4.76 26.09 -10.70
N ARG A 59 -5.85 26.42 -11.41
CA ARG A 59 -7.10 26.84 -10.74
C ARG A 59 -7.67 25.71 -9.91
N SER A 60 -7.83 24.52 -10.49
CA SER A 60 -8.35 23.35 -9.76
C SER A 60 -7.55 23.04 -8.50
N VAL A 61 -6.21 23.15 -8.55
CA VAL A 61 -5.35 22.97 -7.37
C VAL A 61 -5.66 24.02 -6.30
N ARG A 62 -5.80 25.30 -6.66
CA ARG A 62 -6.15 26.37 -5.71
C ARG A 62 -7.55 26.19 -5.12
N ASP A 63 -8.53 25.84 -5.97
CA ASP A 63 -9.91 25.64 -5.55
C ASP A 63 -10.02 24.47 -4.59
N SER A 64 -9.30 23.37 -4.86
CA SER A 64 -9.16 22.22 -3.95
C SER A 64 -8.55 22.64 -2.60
N GLY A 65 -7.47 23.43 -2.61
CA GLY A 65 -6.87 23.95 -1.39
C GLY A 65 -7.84 24.80 -0.56
N THR A 66 -8.64 25.65 -1.22
CA THR A 66 -9.69 26.45 -0.56
C THR A 66 -10.79 25.56 0.01
N HIS A 67 -11.24 24.57 -0.75
CA HIS A 67 -12.24 23.60 -0.30
C HIS A 67 -11.77 22.87 0.98
N TYR A 68 -10.57 22.31 0.99
CA TYR A 68 -10.04 21.61 2.16
C TYR A 68 -9.76 22.55 3.35
N ALA A 69 -9.43 23.82 3.12
CA ALA A 69 -9.24 24.79 4.19
C ALA A 69 -10.56 25.16 4.92
N THR A 70 -11.70 24.92 4.28
CA THR A 70 -13.05 25.23 4.82
C THR A 70 -13.86 23.98 5.15
N SER A 71 -13.26 22.80 5.04
CA SER A 71 -13.91 21.51 5.26
C SER A 71 -13.17 20.72 6.34
N LEU A 72 -13.83 19.72 6.92
CA LEU A 72 -13.21 18.72 7.79
C LEU A 72 -13.07 17.41 7.00
N PRO A 73 -11.88 17.09 6.48
CA PRO A 73 -11.64 15.81 5.83
C PRO A 73 -11.81 14.65 6.83
N MET A 74 -12.65 13.68 6.49
CA MET A 74 -12.94 12.53 7.36
C MET A 74 -12.14 11.27 7.00
N ILE A 75 -11.13 11.40 6.14
CA ILE A 75 -10.21 10.31 5.80
C ILE A 75 -9.02 10.39 6.77
N ALA A 76 -9.04 9.56 7.80
CA ALA A 76 -8.09 9.62 8.91
C ALA A 76 -6.63 9.34 8.49
N SER A 77 -6.40 8.68 7.36
CA SER A 77 -5.07 8.37 6.82
C SER A 77 -4.45 9.49 5.99
N GLU A 78 -5.19 10.54 5.67
CA GLU A 78 -4.63 11.70 4.97
C GLU A 78 -3.64 12.45 5.85
N ASN A 79 -2.53 12.90 5.25
CA ASN A 79 -1.51 13.68 5.94
C ASN A 79 -1.09 14.87 5.08
N ILE A 80 -1.31 16.07 5.60
CA ILE A 80 -0.90 17.30 4.94
C ILE A 80 0.59 17.54 5.18
N LEU A 81 1.34 17.74 4.11
CA LEU A 81 2.76 18.03 4.18
C LEU A 81 3.02 19.37 4.91
N SER A 82 4.00 19.39 5.79
CA SER A 82 4.50 20.67 6.32
C SER A 82 5.10 21.52 5.18
N PRO A 83 5.12 22.87 5.30
CA PRO A 83 5.73 23.71 4.27
C PRO A 83 7.19 23.38 3.97
N LEU A 84 7.94 22.88 4.96
CA LEU A 84 9.32 22.45 4.79
C LEU A 84 9.41 21.20 3.91
N VAL A 85 8.60 20.20 4.21
CA VAL A 85 8.54 18.94 3.43
C VAL A 85 8.04 19.22 2.01
N ALA A 86 7.01 20.06 1.85
CA ALA A 86 6.49 20.44 0.54
C ALA A 86 7.58 21.09 -0.35
N ARG A 87 8.44 21.95 0.21
CA ARG A 87 9.58 22.52 -0.52
C ARG A 87 10.61 21.47 -0.94
N ALA A 88 10.89 20.49 -0.10
CA ALA A 88 11.80 19.40 -0.43
C ALA A 88 11.25 18.53 -1.57
N VAL A 89 9.97 18.18 -1.50
CA VAL A 89 9.27 17.40 -2.55
C VAL A 89 9.22 18.16 -3.88
N ALA A 90 9.03 19.49 -3.86
CA ALA A 90 8.97 20.32 -5.06
C ALA A 90 10.35 20.65 -5.66
N SER A 91 11.43 20.11 -5.13
CA SER A 91 12.79 20.33 -5.65
C SER A 91 13.03 19.56 -6.96
N ASP A 92 14.07 19.92 -7.72
CA ASP A 92 14.44 19.24 -8.95
C ASP A 92 14.98 17.82 -8.74
N LEU A 93 15.26 17.43 -7.49
CA LEU A 93 15.55 16.04 -7.13
C LEU A 93 14.44 15.08 -7.55
N HIS A 94 13.19 15.58 -7.58
CA HIS A 94 12.02 14.80 -8.00
C HIS A 94 12.11 14.27 -9.43
N GLY A 95 12.89 14.91 -10.29
CA GLY A 95 13.12 14.52 -11.68
C GLY A 95 14.45 13.77 -11.92
N ARG A 96 15.14 13.35 -10.86
CA ARG A 96 16.44 12.69 -10.96
C ARG A 96 16.38 11.21 -10.68
N TYR A 97 17.30 10.45 -11.26
CA TYR A 97 17.50 9.03 -10.98
C TYR A 97 18.45 8.83 -9.79
N ALA A 98 18.07 7.96 -8.86
CA ALA A 98 18.87 7.55 -7.72
C ALA A 98 18.72 6.04 -7.44
N GLU A 99 18.64 5.24 -8.50
CA GLU A 99 18.45 3.80 -8.39
C GLU A 99 19.59 3.15 -7.61
N GLY A 100 19.26 2.18 -6.75
CA GLY A 100 20.16 1.49 -5.86
C GLY A 100 19.96 1.89 -4.41
N LEU A 101 20.86 1.45 -3.54
CA LEU A 101 20.86 1.75 -2.11
C LEU A 101 21.91 2.83 -1.79
N PRO A 102 21.85 3.52 -0.64
CA PRO A 102 22.89 4.42 -0.19
C PRO A 102 24.28 3.78 -0.25
N GLY A 103 25.24 4.47 -0.86
CA GLY A 103 26.59 3.98 -1.12
C GLY A 103 26.72 2.91 -2.21
N LYS A 104 25.61 2.52 -2.85
CA LYS A 104 25.58 1.49 -3.92
C LYS A 104 24.64 1.92 -5.06
N ARG A 105 24.76 3.18 -5.50
CA ARG A 105 23.95 3.71 -6.60
C ARG A 105 24.46 3.24 -7.96
N TYR A 106 23.55 3.09 -8.90
CA TYR A 106 23.91 2.81 -10.30
C TYR A 106 24.37 4.08 -11.05
N TYR A 107 23.98 5.26 -10.55
CA TYR A 107 24.33 6.55 -11.16
C TYR A 107 25.29 7.33 -10.29
N GLN A 108 26.13 8.14 -10.95
CA GLN A 108 27.03 9.09 -10.26
C GLN A 108 26.27 10.33 -9.79
N GLY A 109 26.85 11.07 -8.85
CA GLY A 109 26.28 12.32 -8.33
C GLY A 109 25.07 12.12 -7.41
N CYS A 110 24.99 10.96 -6.73
CA CYS A 110 23.90 10.62 -5.83
C CYS A 110 24.23 10.82 -4.34
N ASP A 111 25.31 11.53 -3.99
CA ASP A 111 25.76 11.70 -2.61
C ASP A 111 24.70 12.40 -1.74
N ASP A 112 24.01 13.41 -2.29
CA ASP A 112 22.93 14.09 -1.59
C ASP A 112 21.69 13.18 -1.41
N PHE A 113 21.39 12.31 -2.37
CA PHE A 113 20.36 11.30 -2.20
C PHE A 113 20.72 10.30 -1.11
N ASP A 114 21.97 9.89 -1.03
CA ASP A 114 22.46 8.99 0.03
C ASP A 114 22.29 9.64 1.41
N THR A 115 22.62 10.91 1.52
CA THR A 115 22.45 11.68 2.75
C THR A 115 20.98 11.76 3.15
N ILE A 116 20.09 12.10 2.22
CA ILE A 116 18.65 12.22 2.46
C ILE A 116 18.05 10.86 2.86
N GLU A 117 18.36 9.81 2.10
CA GLU A 117 17.80 8.48 2.36
C GLU A 117 18.34 7.89 3.67
N SER A 118 19.63 8.00 3.94
CA SER A 118 20.22 7.51 5.19
C SER A 118 19.66 8.24 6.41
N THR A 119 19.46 9.56 6.32
CA THR A 119 18.83 10.36 7.38
C THR A 119 17.39 9.90 7.61
N GLY A 120 16.65 9.64 6.54
CA GLY A 120 15.27 9.12 6.61
C GLY A 120 15.21 7.74 7.26
N ILE A 121 16.09 6.83 6.86
CA ILE A 121 16.19 5.48 7.44
C ILE A 121 16.47 5.54 8.94
N GLU A 122 17.48 6.30 9.36
CA GLU A 122 17.85 6.42 10.78
C GLU A 122 16.74 7.11 11.61
N SER A 123 16.03 8.07 11.02
CA SER A 123 14.88 8.70 11.67
C SER A 123 13.72 7.71 11.85
N ALA A 124 13.42 6.93 10.83
CA ALA A 124 12.37 5.91 10.90
C ALA A 124 12.72 4.80 11.89
N LYS A 125 13.98 4.33 11.94
CA LYS A 125 14.43 3.36 12.95
C LYS A 125 14.16 3.85 14.38
N ARG A 126 14.44 5.14 14.65
CA ARG A 126 14.18 5.72 15.97
C ARG A 126 12.69 5.83 16.29
N VAL A 127 11.88 6.27 15.32
CA VAL A 127 10.44 6.44 15.51
C VAL A 127 9.73 5.10 15.75
N PHE A 128 10.09 4.09 14.97
CA PHE A 128 9.46 2.77 15.01
C PHE A 128 10.17 1.76 15.93
N ASN A 129 11.27 2.16 16.57
CA ASN A 129 12.11 1.30 17.42
C ASN A 129 12.43 -0.03 16.74
N CYS A 130 12.95 0.03 15.50
CA CYS A 130 13.23 -1.15 14.69
C CYS A 130 14.66 -1.12 14.12
N ASN A 131 15.17 -2.29 13.77
CA ASN A 131 16.54 -2.45 13.29
C ASN A 131 16.67 -2.24 11.77
N PHE A 132 15.60 -2.49 11.01
CA PHE A 132 15.61 -2.43 9.55
C PHE A 132 14.46 -1.58 9.03
N VAL A 133 14.77 -0.71 8.08
CA VAL A 133 13.82 0.19 7.43
C VAL A 133 14.13 0.25 5.94
N ASN A 134 13.10 0.22 5.12
CA ASN A 134 13.15 0.60 3.71
C ASN A 134 12.12 1.70 3.46
N ILE A 135 12.59 2.86 2.97
CA ILE A 135 11.74 4.02 2.67
C ILE A 135 11.58 4.28 1.17
N GLN A 136 12.06 3.37 0.31
CA GLN A 136 12.03 3.56 -1.14
C GLN A 136 10.67 3.28 -1.77
N SER A 137 9.73 2.70 -1.02
CA SER A 137 8.40 2.43 -1.54
C SER A 137 7.61 3.72 -1.79
N ILE A 138 7.02 3.84 -2.98
CA ILE A 138 6.23 5.02 -3.38
C ILE A 138 4.82 5.06 -2.80
N SER A 139 4.35 3.97 -2.19
CA SER A 139 3.04 3.89 -1.53
C SER A 139 2.98 2.71 -0.55
N GLY A 140 2.00 2.75 0.37
CA GLY A 140 1.73 1.64 1.29
C GLY A 140 1.39 0.34 0.56
N THR A 141 0.64 0.39 -0.53
CA THR A 141 0.32 -0.79 -1.34
C THR A 141 1.59 -1.40 -1.97
N VAL A 142 2.51 -0.59 -2.48
CA VAL A 142 3.81 -1.07 -3.01
C VAL A 142 4.65 -1.67 -1.89
N SER A 143 4.66 -1.07 -0.69
CA SER A 143 5.32 -1.65 0.49
C SER A 143 4.75 -3.02 0.84
N ASN A 144 3.42 -3.17 0.80
CA ASN A 144 2.76 -4.46 1.05
C ASN A 144 3.12 -5.49 -0.03
N ILE A 145 3.16 -5.12 -1.31
CA ILE A 145 3.59 -6.02 -2.39
C ILE A 145 5.04 -6.50 -2.14
N ALA A 146 5.93 -5.59 -1.77
CA ALA A 146 7.33 -5.93 -1.48
C ALA A 146 7.45 -6.87 -0.28
N ALA A 147 6.75 -6.58 0.82
CA ALA A 147 6.72 -7.43 2.01
C ALA A 147 6.16 -8.82 1.70
N LEU A 148 5.01 -8.90 1.04
CA LEU A 148 4.41 -10.17 0.64
C LEU A 148 5.33 -10.95 -0.32
N LYS A 149 6.05 -10.26 -1.24
CA LYS A 149 7.04 -10.91 -2.10
C LYS A 149 8.17 -11.56 -1.31
N ALA A 150 8.61 -10.92 -0.25
CA ALA A 150 9.70 -11.44 0.59
C ALA A 150 9.25 -12.64 1.46
N LEU A 151 7.98 -12.69 1.85
CA LEU A 151 7.44 -13.58 2.87
C LEU A 151 6.64 -14.76 2.31
N SER A 152 6.24 -14.70 1.03
CA SER A 152 5.36 -15.70 0.42
C SER A 152 5.68 -15.94 -1.06
N LYS A 153 5.12 -17.03 -1.58
CA LYS A 153 5.14 -17.39 -3.01
C LYS A 153 3.72 -17.35 -3.56
N PRO A 154 3.52 -17.17 -4.89
CA PRO A 154 2.22 -17.32 -5.51
C PRO A 154 1.58 -18.66 -5.14
N GLY A 155 0.28 -18.64 -4.79
CA GLY A 155 -0.47 -19.81 -4.32
C GLY A 155 -0.37 -20.09 -2.81
N ASP A 156 0.51 -19.38 -2.07
CA ASP A 156 0.52 -19.51 -0.61
C ASP A 156 -0.73 -18.87 0.00
N SER A 157 -1.21 -19.48 1.10
CA SER A 157 -2.31 -18.92 1.89
C SER A 157 -1.85 -17.74 2.74
N ILE A 158 -2.72 -16.74 2.87
CA ILE A 158 -2.56 -15.57 3.73
C ILE A 158 -3.87 -15.30 4.47
N THR A 159 -3.77 -14.79 5.69
CA THR A 159 -4.95 -14.35 6.44
C THR A 159 -4.94 -12.84 6.66
N ALA A 160 -6.12 -12.19 6.57
CA ALA A 160 -6.28 -10.75 6.80
C ALA A 160 -7.71 -10.43 7.27
N VAL A 161 -7.93 -9.21 7.76
CA VAL A 161 -9.28 -8.68 8.01
C VAL A 161 -9.97 -8.44 6.66
N SER A 162 -11.24 -8.84 6.54
CA SER A 162 -12.02 -8.59 5.31
C SER A 162 -12.25 -7.09 5.09
N THR A 163 -12.39 -6.68 3.84
CA THR A 163 -12.67 -5.26 3.54
C THR A 163 -14.03 -4.84 4.07
N ALA A 164 -15.02 -5.76 4.10
CA ALA A 164 -16.34 -5.50 4.67
C ALA A 164 -16.28 -5.21 6.17
N ASP A 165 -15.33 -5.82 6.87
CA ASP A 165 -15.11 -5.70 8.31
C ASP A 165 -14.05 -4.62 8.66
N GLY A 166 -13.80 -3.70 7.74
CA GLY A 166 -12.88 -2.58 7.93
C GLY A 166 -11.43 -2.86 7.52
N GLY A 167 -11.13 -3.99 6.91
CA GLY A 167 -9.81 -4.31 6.38
C GLY A 167 -9.39 -3.37 5.25
N HIS A 168 -8.06 -3.14 5.13
CA HIS A 168 -7.54 -2.27 4.09
C HIS A 168 -7.58 -2.94 2.71
N ILE A 169 -7.92 -2.17 1.67
CA ILE A 169 -8.06 -2.66 0.30
C ILE A 169 -6.80 -3.36 -0.24
N SER A 170 -5.59 -2.96 0.19
CA SER A 170 -4.35 -3.61 -0.21
C SER A 170 -4.20 -5.03 0.34
N HIS A 171 -4.98 -5.41 1.36
CA HIS A 171 -5.02 -6.76 1.93
C HIS A 171 -6.02 -7.67 1.22
N ALA A 172 -6.78 -7.15 0.27
CA ALA A 172 -7.80 -7.87 -0.48
C ALA A 172 -7.27 -8.40 -1.83
N ASN A 173 -8.07 -9.27 -2.47
CA ASN A 173 -7.75 -9.84 -3.79
C ASN A 173 -7.61 -8.78 -4.90
N MET A 174 -8.26 -7.61 -4.77
CA MET A 174 -8.10 -6.50 -5.70
C MET A 174 -6.87 -5.64 -5.40
N GLY A 175 -6.15 -5.91 -4.32
CA GLY A 175 -4.95 -5.21 -3.88
C GLY A 175 -3.67 -6.05 -3.99
N ALA A 176 -2.73 -5.83 -3.05
CA ALA A 176 -1.42 -6.46 -3.05
C ALA A 176 -1.48 -8.00 -2.97
N VAL A 177 -2.47 -8.54 -2.26
CA VAL A 177 -2.67 -9.99 -2.11
C VAL A 177 -2.97 -10.64 -3.47
N GLY A 178 -3.94 -10.11 -4.22
CA GLY A 178 -4.27 -10.62 -5.54
C GLY A 178 -3.16 -10.37 -6.58
N VAL A 179 -2.49 -9.22 -6.54
CA VAL A 179 -1.31 -8.95 -7.39
C VAL A 179 -0.21 -9.99 -7.16
N ARG A 180 -0.07 -10.47 -5.94
CA ARG A 180 0.89 -11.53 -5.59
C ARG A 180 0.40 -12.95 -5.90
N GLY A 181 -0.87 -13.11 -6.28
CA GLY A 181 -1.48 -14.42 -6.54
C GLY A 181 -1.52 -15.30 -5.28
N LEU A 182 -1.87 -14.70 -4.14
CA LEU A 182 -2.00 -15.40 -2.86
C LEU A 182 -3.45 -15.81 -2.63
N ASP A 183 -3.66 -16.88 -1.87
CA ASP A 183 -4.97 -17.37 -1.45
C ASP A 183 -5.37 -16.68 -0.14
N LEU A 184 -6.40 -15.84 -0.20
CA LEU A 184 -6.82 -15.01 0.93
C LEU A 184 -7.91 -15.69 1.74
N HIS A 185 -7.65 -15.87 3.04
CA HIS A 185 -8.61 -16.25 4.05
C HIS A 185 -8.87 -15.07 5.00
N THR A 186 -10.14 -14.74 5.24
CA THR A 186 -10.47 -13.61 6.11
C THR A 186 -10.76 -14.07 7.53
N TYR A 187 -10.31 -13.28 8.50
CA TYR A 187 -10.60 -13.52 9.91
C TYR A 187 -12.11 -13.57 10.16
N ALA A 188 -12.54 -14.40 11.10
CA ALA A 188 -13.91 -14.42 11.56
C ALA A 188 -14.27 -13.09 12.24
N TRP A 189 -15.49 -12.61 11.99
CA TRP A 189 -15.98 -11.35 12.53
C TRP A 189 -17.15 -11.59 13.50
N ASN A 190 -17.17 -10.86 14.59
CA ASN A 190 -18.27 -10.81 15.55
C ASN A 190 -19.07 -9.54 15.26
N GLU A 191 -20.25 -9.69 14.65
CA GLU A 191 -21.08 -8.56 14.24
C GLU A 191 -21.71 -7.82 15.43
N ASP A 192 -22.04 -8.54 16.52
CA ASP A 192 -22.64 -7.94 17.72
C ASP A 192 -21.65 -7.02 18.44
N ARG A 193 -20.38 -7.37 18.45
CA ARG A 193 -19.31 -6.61 19.08
C ARG A 193 -18.52 -5.74 18.11
N MET A 194 -18.75 -5.89 16.82
CA MET A 194 -18.06 -5.18 15.72
C MET A 194 -16.54 -5.29 15.84
N GLU A 195 -16.05 -6.50 16.12
CA GLU A 195 -14.62 -6.82 16.27
C GLU A 195 -14.29 -8.21 15.71
N PRO A 196 -13.00 -8.52 15.42
CA PRO A 196 -12.61 -9.87 15.08
C PRO A 196 -12.96 -10.86 16.20
N ASP A 197 -13.54 -12.00 15.81
CA ASP A 197 -13.68 -13.15 16.70
C ASP A 197 -12.33 -13.83 16.86
N VAL A 198 -11.68 -13.57 18.00
CA VAL A 198 -10.30 -13.98 18.26
C VAL A 198 -10.16 -15.50 18.29
N ASP A 199 -11.10 -16.20 18.92
CA ASP A 199 -11.01 -17.67 19.06
C ASP A 199 -11.18 -18.37 17.71
N ARG A 200 -12.23 -18.02 16.96
CA ARG A 200 -12.47 -18.57 15.62
C ARG A 200 -11.37 -18.19 14.63
N SER A 201 -10.84 -16.97 14.75
CA SER A 201 -9.71 -16.53 13.89
C SER A 201 -8.44 -17.31 14.23
N ALA A 202 -8.19 -17.60 15.50
CA ALA A 202 -7.05 -18.41 15.91
C ALA A 202 -7.19 -19.89 15.46
N GLU A 203 -8.39 -20.45 15.47
CA GLU A 203 -8.67 -21.77 14.90
C GLU A 203 -8.40 -21.79 13.42
N MET A 204 -8.94 -20.84 12.65
CA MET A 204 -8.70 -20.71 11.22
C MET A 204 -7.21 -20.59 10.87
N ILE A 205 -6.43 -19.80 11.63
CA ILE A 205 -4.98 -19.68 11.41
C ILE A 205 -4.29 -21.04 11.60
N ARG A 206 -4.72 -21.84 12.58
CA ARG A 206 -4.15 -23.19 12.80
C ARG A 206 -4.50 -24.16 11.67
N GLU A 207 -5.73 -24.07 11.13
CA GLU A 207 -6.21 -24.92 10.04
C GLU A 207 -5.57 -24.55 8.70
N VAL A 208 -5.54 -23.26 8.38
CA VAL A 208 -5.02 -22.74 7.11
C VAL A 208 -3.49 -22.75 7.07
N GLU A 209 -2.83 -22.62 8.22
CA GLU A 209 -1.37 -22.46 8.34
C GLU A 209 -0.81 -21.43 7.34
N PRO A 210 -1.28 -20.18 7.33
CA PRO A 210 -0.89 -19.20 6.33
C PRO A 210 0.61 -18.89 6.36
N SER A 211 1.19 -18.56 5.20
CA SER A 211 2.56 -18.05 5.11
C SER A 211 2.71 -16.71 5.81
N VAL A 212 1.63 -15.90 5.80
CA VAL A 212 1.56 -14.58 6.43
C VAL A 212 0.21 -14.42 7.10
N ALA A 213 0.21 -14.05 8.38
CA ALA A 213 -0.96 -13.55 9.08
C ALA A 213 -0.85 -12.01 9.13
N LEU A 214 -1.76 -11.31 8.44
CA LEU A 214 -1.73 -9.89 8.27
C LEU A 214 -2.76 -9.23 9.17
N PHE A 215 -2.31 -8.38 10.08
CA PHE A 215 -3.16 -7.62 10.99
C PHE A 215 -3.12 -6.14 10.62
N GLY A 216 -4.25 -5.47 10.74
CA GLY A 216 -4.41 -4.06 10.46
C GLY A 216 -5.73 -3.80 9.75
N GLN A 217 -6.31 -2.64 10.05
CA GLN A 217 -7.61 -2.22 9.53
C GLN A 217 -7.52 -0.76 9.09
N SER A 218 -8.38 -0.37 8.15
CA SER A 218 -8.60 1.04 7.79
C SER A 218 -9.61 1.70 8.74
N VAL A 219 -10.49 0.90 9.32
CA VAL A 219 -11.52 1.35 10.25
C VAL A 219 -11.35 0.59 11.57
N PHE A 220 -11.01 1.33 12.63
CA PHE A 220 -11.01 0.84 14.00
C PHE A 220 -12.13 1.54 14.73
N LEU A 221 -13.00 0.77 15.38
CA LEU A 221 -14.14 1.31 16.11
C LEU A 221 -13.84 1.46 17.62
N PHE A 222 -12.83 0.74 18.13
CA PHE A 222 -12.44 0.73 19.53
C PHE A 222 -10.92 0.74 19.69
#